data_a522d86d8370efe4aec7efdc4fc0ed08
#
_entry.id   a522d86d8370efe4aec7efdc4fc0ed08
#
_cell.length_a   1.000
_cell.length_b   1.000
_cell.length_c   1.000
_cell.angle_alpha   90.00
_cell.angle_beta   90.00
_cell.angle_gamma   90.00
#
_symmetry.space_group_name_H-M   'P 1'
#
loop_
_entity.id
_entity.type
_entity.pdbx_description
1 polymer ?
#
loop_
_entity_poly.entity_id
_entity_poly.type
_entity_poly.pdbx_seq_one_letter_code
_entity_poly.pdbx_strand_id
1 'polypeptide(L)'
;MAEHHFDYLFVESSGIGDPSNMAEILTAAKTLCGDVFDYSGSLCLVDAQNFLEELDDMESVSRQLKHCHLAVITKVDLVNAERLLKVKEKIRELNPVCPIETSANASLDLDFLQQDLMRYQWAENEETTNSEETKPKTLFLNFEGEVPQEKLTNFLLTLAPDLYRAKGFFRLQAKGWHQVDLVGNRVDIKPCPEQPKSQMVFISKTGTALIRRLFSVWEQEVGLKMELKN
;
A
#
# COMPACT_ATOMS: atom_id res chain seq x y z
N MET A 1 -9.14 5.69 -24.63
CA MET A 1 -7.74 5.89 -25.07
C MET A 1 -7.62 6.26 -26.55
N ALA A 2 -8.60 5.95 -27.38
CA ALA A 2 -8.53 6.25 -28.83
C ALA A 2 -8.62 7.76 -29.20
N GLU A 3 -8.98 8.62 -28.26
CA GLU A 3 -9.18 10.07 -28.53
C GLU A 3 -8.05 10.97 -28.03
N HIS A 4 -7.08 10.42 -27.30
CA HIS A 4 -5.96 11.18 -26.74
C HIS A 4 -4.63 10.50 -27.06
N HIS A 5 -3.66 11.29 -27.52
CA HIS A 5 -2.28 10.85 -27.66
C HIS A 5 -1.55 11.14 -26.35
N PHE A 6 -1.02 10.10 -25.72
CA PHE A 6 -0.21 10.18 -24.52
C PHE A 6 1.21 9.70 -24.84
N ASP A 7 2.21 10.40 -24.35
CA ASP A 7 3.61 9.95 -24.46
C ASP A 7 3.89 8.83 -23.46
N TYR A 8 3.29 8.91 -22.26
CA TYR A 8 3.45 7.93 -21.19
C TYR A 8 2.12 7.61 -20.52
N LEU A 9 1.94 6.34 -20.14
CA LEU A 9 0.86 5.85 -19.31
C LEU A 9 1.45 5.17 -18.07
N PHE A 10 1.13 5.68 -16.89
CA PHE A 10 1.46 5.05 -15.62
C PHE A 10 0.24 4.33 -15.08
N VAL A 11 0.45 3.09 -14.65
CA VAL A 11 -0.59 2.29 -14.00
C VAL A 11 -0.13 1.97 -12.58
N GLU A 12 -0.84 2.50 -11.57
CA GLU A 12 -0.62 2.12 -10.18
C GLU A 12 -1.45 0.89 -9.85
N SER A 13 -0.79 -0.19 -9.46
CA SER A 13 -1.45 -1.38 -8.95
C SER A 13 -1.78 -1.24 -7.45
N SER A 14 -2.61 -2.16 -6.91
CA SER A 14 -2.79 -2.26 -5.46
C SER A 14 -1.44 -2.50 -4.77
N GLY A 15 -1.20 -1.84 -3.63
CA GLY A 15 0.03 -2.01 -2.84
C GLY A 15 0.30 -3.44 -2.36
N ILE A 16 -0.70 -4.31 -2.41
CA ILE A 16 -0.59 -5.75 -2.10
C ILE A 16 -0.70 -6.64 -3.36
N GLY A 17 -0.72 -6.03 -4.55
CA GLY A 17 -0.81 -6.76 -5.81
C GLY A 17 0.47 -7.51 -6.12
N ASP A 18 0.33 -8.72 -6.63
CA ASP A 18 1.43 -9.55 -7.13
C ASP A 18 1.54 -9.35 -8.65
N PRO A 19 2.68 -8.84 -9.18
CA PRO A 19 2.87 -8.58 -10.60
C PRO A 19 3.39 -9.79 -11.38
N SER A 20 3.48 -10.97 -10.79
CA SER A 20 4.15 -12.14 -11.39
C SER A 20 3.59 -12.57 -12.74
N ASN A 21 2.31 -12.29 -13.02
CA ASN A 21 1.65 -12.60 -14.29
C ASN A 21 1.49 -11.38 -15.22
N MET A 22 2.34 -10.36 -15.08
CA MET A 22 2.20 -9.12 -15.86
C MET A 22 2.22 -9.35 -17.38
N ALA A 23 3.04 -10.30 -17.89
CA ALA A 23 3.09 -10.57 -19.32
C ALA A 23 1.76 -11.14 -19.87
N GLU A 24 1.02 -11.93 -19.07
CA GLU A 24 -0.32 -12.42 -19.45
C GLU A 24 -1.31 -11.25 -19.55
N ILE A 25 -1.27 -10.34 -18.56
CA ILE A 25 -2.11 -9.14 -18.52
C ILE A 25 -1.83 -8.25 -19.75
N LEU A 26 -0.55 -8.03 -20.07
CA LEU A 26 -0.15 -7.22 -21.22
C LEU A 26 -0.56 -7.88 -22.55
N THR A 27 -0.44 -9.20 -22.66
CA THR A 27 -0.88 -9.96 -23.83
C THR A 27 -2.40 -9.85 -24.01
N ALA A 28 -3.17 -9.99 -22.95
CA ALA A 28 -4.62 -9.81 -22.98
C ALA A 28 -5.01 -8.36 -23.36
N ALA A 29 -4.32 -7.38 -22.80
CA ALA A 29 -4.55 -5.96 -23.13
C ALA A 29 -4.27 -5.66 -24.61
N LYS A 30 -3.16 -6.17 -25.18
CA LYS A 30 -2.84 -6.01 -26.61
C LYS A 30 -3.88 -6.71 -27.50
N THR A 31 -4.40 -7.87 -27.07
CA THR A 31 -5.46 -8.56 -27.80
C THR A 31 -6.76 -7.75 -27.86
N LEU A 32 -7.10 -7.03 -26.77
CA LEU A 32 -8.33 -6.25 -26.66
C LEU A 32 -8.22 -4.86 -27.32
N CYS A 33 -7.09 -4.21 -27.19
CA CYS A 33 -6.90 -2.80 -27.59
C CYS A 33 -6.04 -2.65 -28.86
N GLY A 34 -5.43 -3.73 -29.36
CA GLY A 34 -4.40 -3.67 -30.40
C GLY A 34 -3.04 -3.28 -29.83
N ASP A 35 -2.07 -3.16 -30.72
CA ASP A 35 -0.69 -2.80 -30.38
C ASP A 35 -0.52 -1.28 -30.25
N VAL A 36 -1.17 -0.69 -29.24
CA VAL A 36 -1.26 0.77 -29.05
C VAL A 36 -0.33 1.29 -27.96
N PHE A 37 0.43 0.42 -27.31
CA PHE A 37 1.40 0.80 -26.28
C PHE A 37 2.57 -0.19 -26.22
N ASP A 38 3.73 0.33 -25.82
CA ASP A 38 4.90 -0.47 -25.47
C ASP A 38 5.07 -0.51 -23.96
N TYR A 39 5.31 -1.71 -23.42
CA TYR A 39 5.61 -1.87 -22.02
C TYR A 39 7.07 -1.55 -21.72
N SER A 40 7.30 -0.49 -20.97
CA SER A 40 8.66 0.01 -20.67
C SER A 40 9.21 -0.53 -19.34
N GLY A 41 8.46 -1.33 -18.61
CA GLY A 41 8.89 -1.94 -17.35
C GLY A 41 8.02 -1.55 -16.17
N SER A 42 8.32 -2.13 -15.00
CA SER A 42 7.66 -1.86 -13.72
C SER A 42 8.62 -1.26 -12.70
N LEU A 43 8.10 -0.33 -11.91
CA LEU A 43 8.79 0.26 -10.77
C LEU A 43 8.23 -0.33 -9.48
N CYS A 44 9.10 -0.67 -8.52
CA CYS A 44 8.71 -1.03 -7.17
C CYS A 44 9.10 0.11 -6.21
N LEU A 45 8.11 0.71 -5.54
CA LEU A 45 8.34 1.71 -4.50
C LEU A 45 8.53 1.02 -3.16
N VAL A 46 9.71 1.17 -2.57
CA VAL A 46 10.12 0.52 -1.32
C VAL A 46 10.11 1.55 -0.19
N ASP A 47 9.28 1.37 0.81
CA ASP A 47 9.27 2.22 2.02
C ASP A 47 10.45 1.86 2.92
N ALA A 48 11.50 2.71 2.97
CA ALA A 48 12.69 2.45 3.77
C ALA A 48 12.38 2.20 5.26
N GLN A 49 11.28 2.74 5.77
CA GLN A 49 10.90 2.64 7.17
C GLN A 49 10.25 1.31 7.53
N ASN A 50 9.40 0.75 6.63
CA ASN A 50 8.54 -0.39 6.95
C ASN A 50 8.88 -1.65 6.15
N PHE A 51 9.66 -1.54 5.08
CA PHE A 51 9.90 -2.62 4.11
C PHE A 51 10.39 -3.93 4.73
N LEU A 52 11.34 -3.89 5.67
CA LEU A 52 11.93 -5.12 6.21
C LEU A 52 10.90 -5.93 7.00
N GLU A 53 10.02 -5.26 7.73
CA GLU A 53 8.93 -5.88 8.48
C GLU A 53 7.81 -6.38 7.54
N GLU A 54 7.47 -5.60 6.52
CA GLU A 54 6.45 -5.98 5.53
C GLU A 54 6.89 -7.18 4.68
N LEU A 55 8.18 -7.31 4.40
CA LEU A 55 8.73 -8.44 3.66
C LEU A 55 8.53 -9.77 4.39
N ASP A 56 8.67 -9.77 5.72
CA ASP A 56 8.46 -10.95 6.55
C ASP A 56 6.97 -11.32 6.66
N ASP A 57 6.09 -10.32 6.57
CA ASP A 57 4.64 -10.48 6.70
C ASP A 57 3.92 -10.88 5.39
N MET A 58 4.50 -10.54 4.21
CA MET A 58 3.78 -10.59 2.92
C MET A 58 4.63 -11.12 1.77
N GLU A 59 4.26 -12.27 1.21
CA GLU A 59 4.91 -12.83 0.01
C GLU A 59 4.83 -11.89 -1.20
N SER A 60 3.74 -11.14 -1.36
CA SER A 60 3.57 -10.19 -2.46
C SER A 60 4.67 -9.13 -2.50
N VAL A 61 5.21 -8.70 -1.36
CA VAL A 61 6.31 -7.72 -1.29
C VAL A 61 7.58 -8.27 -1.94
N SER A 62 7.94 -9.53 -1.66
CA SER A 62 9.08 -10.19 -2.29
C SER A 62 8.87 -10.36 -3.79
N ARG A 63 7.65 -10.72 -4.23
CA ARG A 63 7.30 -10.88 -5.65
C ARG A 63 7.32 -9.56 -6.41
N GLN A 64 6.84 -8.47 -5.80
CA GLN A 64 6.93 -7.12 -6.39
C GLN A 64 8.39 -6.75 -6.71
N LEU A 65 9.33 -7.04 -5.82
CA LEU A 65 10.75 -6.78 -6.05
C LEU A 65 11.38 -7.74 -7.07
N LYS A 66 11.04 -9.02 -7.03
CA LYS A 66 11.52 -9.99 -8.03
C LYS A 66 11.18 -9.57 -9.46
N HIS A 67 9.96 -9.06 -9.66
CA HIS A 67 9.42 -8.73 -10.98
C HIS A 67 9.53 -7.26 -11.36
N CYS A 68 10.18 -6.42 -10.54
CA CYS A 68 10.41 -5.02 -10.90
C CYS A 68 11.65 -4.86 -11.78
N HIS A 69 11.65 -3.78 -12.54
CA HIS A 69 12.77 -3.39 -13.43
C HIS A 69 13.53 -2.19 -12.86
N LEU A 70 12.97 -1.50 -11.88
CA LEU A 70 13.60 -0.43 -11.10
C LEU A 70 13.02 -0.42 -9.69
N ALA A 71 13.88 -0.47 -8.67
CA ALA A 71 13.49 -0.29 -7.27
C ALA A 71 13.79 1.14 -6.83
N VAL A 72 12.79 1.82 -6.27
CA VAL A 72 12.92 3.18 -5.74
C VAL A 72 12.68 3.15 -4.24
N ILE A 73 13.75 3.34 -3.47
CA ILE A 73 13.65 3.41 -2.00
C ILE A 73 13.18 4.80 -1.61
N THR A 74 11.98 4.90 -1.11
CA THR A 74 11.35 6.15 -0.64
C THR A 74 11.57 6.37 0.84
N LYS A 75 11.27 7.59 1.32
CA LYS A 75 11.37 7.97 2.74
C LYS A 75 12.76 7.75 3.35
N VAL A 76 13.81 7.89 2.55
CA VAL A 76 15.19 7.72 3.03
C VAL A 76 15.59 8.78 4.07
N ASP A 77 14.89 9.90 4.11
CA ASP A 77 14.99 10.96 5.10
C ASP A 77 14.47 10.56 6.49
N LEU A 78 13.70 9.47 6.60
CA LEU A 78 13.13 8.99 7.87
C LEU A 78 13.93 7.83 8.49
N VAL A 79 15.02 7.40 7.87
CA VAL A 79 15.83 6.28 8.34
C VAL A 79 17.30 6.63 8.44
N ASN A 80 18.05 5.90 9.27
CA ASN A 80 19.50 6.05 9.35
C ASN A 80 20.22 5.26 8.24
N ALA A 81 21.52 5.53 8.07
CA ALA A 81 22.35 4.89 7.05
C ALA A 81 22.43 3.36 7.19
N GLU A 82 22.43 2.83 8.41
CA GLU A 82 22.49 1.38 8.68
C GLU A 82 21.21 0.69 8.16
N ARG A 83 20.03 1.26 8.45
CA ARG A 83 18.75 0.71 7.94
C ARG A 83 18.68 0.79 6.43
N LEU A 84 19.09 1.92 5.84
CA LEU A 84 19.11 2.07 4.38
C LEU A 84 20.02 1.03 3.72
N LEU A 85 21.17 0.72 4.33
CA LEU A 85 22.07 -0.33 3.83
C LEU A 85 21.38 -1.70 3.86
N LYS A 86 20.76 -2.08 4.98
CA LYS A 86 20.01 -3.35 5.11
C LYS A 86 18.89 -3.46 4.08
N VAL A 87 18.16 -2.38 3.82
CA VAL A 87 17.12 -2.35 2.77
C VAL A 87 17.73 -2.62 1.40
N LYS A 88 18.84 -1.96 1.05
CA LYS A 88 19.53 -2.18 -0.23
C LYS A 88 20.06 -3.61 -0.37
N GLU A 89 20.64 -4.16 0.67
CA GLU A 89 21.12 -5.54 0.70
C GLU A 89 19.96 -6.51 0.45
N LYS A 90 18.83 -6.30 1.13
CA LYS A 90 17.65 -7.15 0.98
C LYS A 90 17.03 -7.08 -0.42
N ILE A 91 16.99 -5.89 -1.03
CA ILE A 91 16.57 -5.74 -2.43
C ILE A 91 17.51 -6.53 -3.35
N ARG A 92 18.83 -6.47 -3.14
CA ARG A 92 19.82 -7.21 -3.94
C ARG A 92 19.72 -8.72 -3.80
N GLU A 93 19.33 -9.22 -2.63
CA GLU A 93 19.04 -10.66 -2.44
C GLU A 93 17.84 -11.12 -3.29
N LEU A 94 16.81 -10.29 -3.41
CA LEU A 94 15.58 -10.61 -4.13
C LEU A 94 15.69 -10.35 -5.63
N ASN A 95 16.35 -9.27 -6.02
CA ASN A 95 16.56 -8.89 -7.41
C ASN A 95 17.99 -8.32 -7.59
N PRO A 96 18.92 -9.14 -8.06
CA PRO A 96 20.33 -8.76 -8.19
C PRO A 96 20.61 -7.79 -9.33
N VAL A 97 19.68 -7.62 -10.30
CA VAL A 97 19.93 -6.86 -11.53
C VAL A 97 19.25 -5.50 -11.62
N CYS A 98 18.08 -5.31 -10.97
CA CYS A 98 17.37 -4.03 -11.09
C CYS A 98 18.19 -2.86 -10.53
N PRO A 99 18.21 -1.69 -11.18
CA PRO A 99 18.74 -0.47 -10.58
C PRO A 99 18.04 -0.15 -9.27
N ILE A 100 18.75 0.48 -8.34
CA ILE A 100 18.20 0.96 -7.07
C ILE A 100 18.42 2.45 -6.99
N GLU A 101 17.34 3.21 -6.94
CA GLU A 101 17.36 4.64 -6.70
C GLU A 101 16.82 4.97 -5.31
N THR A 102 17.08 6.18 -4.84
CA THR A 102 16.64 6.65 -3.54
C THR A 102 15.89 7.96 -3.69
N SER A 103 14.82 8.12 -2.92
CA SER A 103 13.98 9.31 -2.94
C SER A 103 13.69 9.80 -1.53
N ALA A 104 13.96 11.07 -1.29
CA ALA A 104 13.52 11.79 -0.11
C ALA A 104 12.32 12.67 -0.47
N ASN A 105 11.29 12.71 0.41
CA ASN A 105 10.09 13.51 0.20
C ASN A 105 9.41 13.30 -1.16
N ALA A 106 9.44 12.06 -1.69
CA ALA A 106 8.89 11.68 -3.00
C ALA A 106 9.49 12.46 -4.21
N SER A 107 10.70 13.01 -4.06
CA SER A 107 11.43 13.63 -5.17
C SER A 107 12.24 12.56 -5.90
N LEU A 108 11.96 12.33 -7.16
CA LEU A 108 12.65 11.38 -8.02
C LEU A 108 12.93 12.04 -9.38
N ASP A 109 14.15 11.83 -9.88
CA ASP A 109 14.46 12.19 -11.24
C ASP A 109 13.75 11.23 -12.20
N LEU A 110 13.19 11.76 -13.29
CA LEU A 110 12.44 10.99 -14.27
C LEU A 110 13.31 10.51 -15.45
N ASP A 111 14.63 10.59 -15.34
CA ASP A 111 15.57 10.15 -16.38
C ASP A 111 15.40 8.68 -16.75
N PHE A 112 14.86 7.87 -15.84
CA PHE A 112 14.53 6.47 -16.12
C PHE A 112 13.50 6.28 -17.25
N LEU A 113 12.67 7.28 -17.53
CA LEU A 113 11.71 7.24 -18.65
C LEU A 113 12.37 7.16 -20.01
N GLN A 114 13.64 7.58 -20.12
CA GLN A 114 14.44 7.53 -21.35
C GLN A 114 15.26 6.25 -21.44
N GLN A 115 15.16 5.36 -20.46
CA GLN A 115 15.94 4.12 -20.39
C GLN A 115 15.07 2.92 -20.78
N ASP A 116 15.67 1.94 -21.42
CA ASP A 116 15.07 0.62 -21.60
C ASP A 116 15.19 -0.16 -20.28
N LEU A 117 14.15 -0.08 -19.44
CA LEU A 117 14.12 -0.80 -18.18
C LEU A 117 13.94 -2.30 -18.36
N MET A 118 13.42 -2.77 -19.50
CA MET A 118 13.21 -4.20 -19.75
C MET A 118 14.51 -5.00 -19.74
N ARG A 119 15.65 -4.37 -20.00
CA ARG A 119 17.00 -5.00 -19.87
C ARG A 119 17.33 -5.51 -18.46
N TYR A 120 16.58 -5.05 -17.45
CA TYR A 120 16.75 -5.45 -16.05
C TYR A 120 15.73 -6.49 -15.59
N GLN A 121 15.06 -7.17 -16.52
CA GLN A 121 14.16 -8.27 -16.18
C GLN A 121 14.95 -9.40 -15.51
N TRP A 122 14.56 -9.76 -14.30
CA TRP A 122 15.19 -10.81 -13.50
C TRP A 122 14.38 -12.10 -13.49
N ALA A 123 13.13 -12.02 -13.02
CA ALA A 123 12.28 -13.19 -12.88
C ALA A 123 11.46 -13.45 -14.15
N GLU A 124 11.28 -14.73 -14.47
CA GLU A 124 10.30 -15.16 -15.46
C GLU A 124 8.88 -15.03 -14.91
N ASN A 125 7.86 -15.14 -15.77
CA ASN A 125 6.48 -15.18 -15.32
C ASN A 125 6.24 -16.37 -14.39
N GLU A 126 5.57 -16.11 -13.30
CA GLU A 126 5.11 -17.10 -12.34
C GLU A 126 3.58 -17.00 -12.20
N GLU A 127 2.94 -18.06 -11.71
CA GLU A 127 1.53 -17.98 -11.31
C GLU A 127 1.37 -16.92 -10.22
N THR A 128 0.38 -16.06 -10.40
CA THR A 128 0.10 -15.00 -9.43
C THR A 128 -0.47 -15.57 -8.14
N THR A 129 -0.06 -15.00 -7.02
CA THR A 129 -0.69 -15.26 -5.72
C THR A 129 -1.96 -14.43 -5.49
N ASN A 130 -2.39 -13.60 -6.43
CA ASN A 130 -3.60 -12.79 -6.36
C ASN A 130 -4.86 -13.67 -6.42
N SER A 131 -5.26 -14.25 -5.30
CA SER A 131 -6.52 -15.01 -5.15
C SER A 131 -7.41 -14.36 -4.09
N GLU A 132 -8.67 -14.74 -4.05
CA GLU A 132 -9.57 -14.29 -2.97
C GLU A 132 -9.11 -14.77 -1.58
N GLU A 133 -8.39 -15.88 -1.52
CA GLU A 133 -7.92 -16.50 -0.28
C GLU A 133 -6.68 -15.78 0.28
N THR A 134 -5.80 -15.31 -0.61
CA THR A 134 -4.53 -14.65 -0.24
C THR A 134 -4.67 -13.14 -0.02
N LYS A 135 -5.76 -12.52 -0.51
CA LYS A 135 -6.03 -11.10 -0.28
C LYS A 135 -6.30 -10.84 1.20
N PRO A 136 -5.66 -9.84 1.80
CA PRO A 136 -6.01 -9.41 3.14
C PRO A 136 -7.50 -9.07 3.25
N LYS A 137 -8.14 -9.54 4.32
CA LYS A 137 -9.56 -9.22 4.55
C LYS A 137 -9.73 -7.74 4.85
N THR A 138 -10.73 -7.16 4.21
CA THR A 138 -11.07 -5.74 4.38
C THR A 138 -12.37 -5.64 5.19
N LEU A 139 -12.36 -4.81 6.22
CA LEU A 139 -13.51 -4.56 7.07
C LEU A 139 -13.87 -3.08 7.05
N PHE A 140 -15.16 -2.78 7.09
CA PHE A 140 -15.68 -1.41 7.10
C PHE A 140 -16.37 -1.13 8.42
N LEU A 141 -15.88 -0.15 9.18
CA LEU A 141 -16.55 0.39 10.34
C LEU A 141 -17.34 1.63 9.93
N ASN A 142 -18.62 1.68 10.32
CA ASN A 142 -19.46 2.87 10.24
C ASN A 142 -19.83 3.30 11.66
N PHE A 143 -19.84 4.60 11.86
CA PHE A 143 -20.16 5.20 13.14
C PHE A 143 -20.95 6.50 12.94
N GLU A 144 -21.96 6.69 13.77
CA GLU A 144 -22.74 7.95 13.84
C GLU A 144 -22.42 8.67 15.13
N GLY A 145 -22.08 9.95 15.02
CA GLY A 145 -21.75 10.80 16.16
C GLY A 145 -20.32 11.34 16.11
N GLU A 146 -19.86 11.80 17.26
CA GLU A 146 -18.55 12.41 17.45
C GLU A 146 -17.72 11.55 18.42
N VAL A 147 -16.42 11.42 18.11
CA VAL A 147 -15.48 10.69 18.95
C VAL A 147 -14.35 11.62 19.41
N PRO A 148 -13.91 11.56 20.68
CA PRO A 148 -12.71 12.26 21.12
C PRO A 148 -11.49 11.77 20.36
N GLN A 149 -10.63 12.68 19.88
CA GLN A 149 -9.45 12.34 19.10
C GLN A 149 -8.53 11.35 19.84
N GLU A 150 -8.33 11.56 21.14
CA GLU A 150 -7.48 10.68 21.97
C GLU A 150 -8.01 9.24 21.99
N LYS A 151 -9.31 9.05 22.20
CA LYS A 151 -9.94 7.72 22.18
C LYS A 151 -9.80 7.03 20.84
N LEU A 152 -10.00 7.75 19.73
CA LEU A 152 -9.83 7.23 18.38
C LEU A 152 -8.35 6.83 18.14
N THR A 153 -7.42 7.66 18.58
CA THR A 153 -5.98 7.38 18.45
C THR A 153 -5.59 6.13 19.24
N ASN A 154 -6.03 5.99 20.49
CA ASN A 154 -5.77 4.82 21.34
C ASN A 154 -6.37 3.54 20.71
N PHE A 155 -7.61 3.62 20.23
CA PHE A 155 -8.26 2.53 19.50
C PHE A 155 -7.41 2.06 18.32
N LEU A 156 -6.94 2.98 17.47
CA LEU A 156 -6.13 2.65 16.30
C LEU A 156 -4.77 2.08 16.67
N LEU A 157 -4.08 2.67 17.65
CA LEU A 157 -2.77 2.18 18.08
C LEU A 157 -2.85 0.79 18.74
N THR A 158 -3.94 0.50 19.47
CA THR A 158 -4.18 -0.82 20.05
C THR A 158 -4.42 -1.89 18.98
N LEU A 159 -4.99 -1.51 17.83
CA LEU A 159 -5.22 -2.40 16.68
C LEU A 159 -4.05 -2.47 15.70
N ALA A 160 -3.10 -1.55 15.76
CA ALA A 160 -2.00 -1.43 14.80
C ALA A 160 -1.24 -2.74 14.52
N PRO A 161 -0.95 -3.60 15.52
CA PRO A 161 -0.26 -4.88 15.27
C PRO A 161 -1.06 -5.84 14.38
N ASP A 162 -2.40 -5.73 14.36
CA ASP A 162 -3.31 -6.60 13.62
C ASP A 162 -3.64 -6.07 12.22
N LEU A 163 -3.09 -4.90 11.83
CA LEU A 163 -3.46 -4.16 10.63
C LEU A 163 -2.26 -3.90 9.73
N TYR A 164 -2.47 -4.04 8.42
CA TYR A 164 -1.57 -3.45 7.42
C TYR A 164 -1.83 -1.96 7.29
N ARG A 165 -3.10 -1.56 7.29
CA ARG A 165 -3.52 -0.16 7.16
C ARG A 165 -4.95 0.04 7.67
N ALA A 166 -5.23 1.24 8.18
CA ALA A 166 -6.60 1.71 8.35
C ALA A 166 -6.72 3.14 7.83
N LYS A 167 -7.78 3.42 7.07
CA LYS A 167 -8.01 4.75 6.50
C LYS A 167 -9.49 5.09 6.49
N GLY A 168 -9.81 6.34 6.85
CA GLY A 168 -11.19 6.77 6.85
C GLY A 168 -11.40 8.21 7.26
N PHE A 169 -12.65 8.51 7.64
CA PHE A 169 -13.08 9.82 8.03
C PHE A 169 -13.88 9.74 9.32
N PHE A 170 -13.59 10.64 10.26
CA PHE A 170 -14.31 10.75 11.52
C PHE A 170 -14.67 12.18 11.84
N ARG A 171 -15.86 12.36 12.43
CA ARG A 171 -16.22 13.58 13.08
C ARG A 171 -15.66 13.58 14.49
N LEU A 172 -14.63 14.41 14.71
CA LEU A 172 -13.98 14.52 16.00
C LEU A 172 -14.70 15.54 16.88
N GLN A 173 -14.83 15.22 18.17
CA GLN A 173 -15.48 16.07 19.15
C GLN A 173 -14.80 17.45 19.20
N ALA A 174 -15.60 18.51 19.08
CA ALA A 174 -15.18 19.92 19.07
C ALA A 174 -14.19 20.31 17.95
N LYS A 175 -13.89 19.43 16.99
CA LYS A 175 -12.93 19.70 15.90
C LYS A 175 -13.52 19.54 14.50
N GLY A 176 -14.70 18.89 14.36
CA GLY A 176 -15.32 18.64 13.06
C GLY A 176 -14.70 17.44 12.31
N TRP A 177 -14.79 17.44 10.98
CA TRP A 177 -14.41 16.32 10.13
C TRP A 177 -12.90 16.21 9.89
N HIS A 178 -12.36 15.00 10.06
CA HIS A 178 -10.96 14.70 9.85
C HIS A 178 -10.80 13.40 9.08
N GLN A 179 -9.87 13.41 8.15
CA GLN A 179 -9.32 12.19 7.57
C GLN A 179 -8.31 11.59 8.55
N VAL A 180 -8.38 10.28 8.71
CA VAL A 180 -7.53 9.49 9.60
C VAL A 180 -6.86 8.40 8.80
N ASP A 181 -5.56 8.24 8.95
CA ASP A 181 -4.77 7.20 8.27
C ASP A 181 -3.81 6.56 9.29
N LEU A 182 -3.84 5.22 9.41
CA LEU A 182 -2.92 4.45 10.23
C LEU A 182 -2.04 3.60 9.32
N VAL A 183 -0.73 3.75 9.46
CA VAL A 183 0.28 2.90 8.82
C VAL A 183 1.34 2.53 9.86
N GLY A 184 1.54 1.24 10.10
CA GLY A 184 2.34 0.77 11.22
C GLY A 184 1.82 1.37 12.54
N ASN A 185 2.68 1.99 13.33
CA ASN A 185 2.32 2.66 14.58
C ASN A 185 2.08 4.17 14.44
N ARG A 186 1.96 4.68 13.22
CA ARG A 186 1.75 6.10 12.95
C ARG A 186 0.30 6.39 12.60
N VAL A 187 -0.34 7.26 13.36
CA VAL A 187 -1.69 7.78 13.10
C VAL A 187 -1.58 9.22 12.61
N ASP A 188 -1.95 9.47 11.35
CA ASP A 188 -2.07 10.80 10.77
C ASP A 188 -3.53 11.25 10.80
N ILE A 189 -3.78 12.43 11.36
CA ILE A 189 -5.12 13.02 11.46
C ILE A 189 -5.07 14.43 10.85
N LYS A 190 -5.87 14.66 9.80
CA LYS A 190 -5.89 15.92 9.05
C LYS A 190 -7.32 16.43 8.87
N PRO A 191 -7.59 17.73 9.00
CA PRO A 191 -8.89 18.29 8.69
C PRO A 191 -9.32 17.95 7.26
N CYS A 192 -10.60 17.67 7.06
CA CYS A 192 -11.16 17.39 5.74
C CYS A 192 -12.57 18.00 5.62
N PRO A 193 -13.12 18.11 4.39
CA PRO A 193 -14.51 18.50 4.18
C PRO A 193 -15.48 17.55 4.88
N GLU A 194 -16.70 18.05 5.14
CA GLU A 194 -17.79 17.29 5.75
C GLU A 194 -18.10 16.00 4.97
N GLN A 195 -18.32 14.91 5.71
CA GLN A 195 -18.63 13.59 5.18
C GLN A 195 -20.04 13.16 5.62
N PRO A 196 -20.73 12.29 4.86
CA PRO A 196 -22.08 11.83 5.22
C PRO A 196 -22.13 11.09 6.56
N LYS A 197 -21.05 10.37 6.92
CA LYS A 197 -20.92 9.62 8.18
C LYS A 197 -19.46 9.33 8.46
N SER A 198 -19.13 9.03 9.72
CA SER A 198 -17.83 8.49 10.07
C SER A 198 -17.70 7.06 9.52
N GLN A 199 -16.62 6.81 8.80
CA GLN A 199 -16.35 5.53 8.16
C GLN A 199 -14.85 5.25 8.14
N MET A 200 -14.46 4.00 8.41
CA MET A 200 -13.07 3.56 8.31
C MET A 200 -12.98 2.18 7.67
N VAL A 201 -11.99 2.02 6.82
CA VAL A 201 -11.60 0.76 6.19
C VAL A 201 -10.38 0.23 6.90
N PHE A 202 -10.39 -1.04 7.27
CA PHE A 202 -9.27 -1.78 7.86
C PHE A 202 -8.81 -2.87 6.91
N ILE A 203 -7.50 -2.95 6.67
CA ILE A 203 -6.86 -4.04 5.95
C ILE A 203 -6.19 -4.93 6.98
N SER A 204 -6.73 -6.13 7.17
CA SER A 204 -6.37 -7.05 8.27
C SER A 204 -5.13 -7.88 7.97
N LYS A 205 -4.22 -8.01 8.94
CA LYS A 205 -3.16 -9.03 8.98
C LYS A 205 -3.68 -10.39 9.48
N THR A 206 -4.70 -10.37 10.33
CA THR A 206 -5.20 -11.54 11.07
C THR A 206 -6.51 -12.11 10.50
N GLY A 207 -6.89 -11.66 9.29
CA GLY A 207 -8.11 -12.12 8.61
C GLY A 207 -9.37 -11.81 9.41
N THR A 208 -10.27 -12.80 9.53
CA THR A 208 -11.55 -12.65 10.24
C THR A 208 -11.41 -12.53 11.77
N ALA A 209 -10.27 -12.92 12.36
CA ALA A 209 -10.02 -12.76 13.80
C ALA A 209 -10.05 -11.27 14.21
N LEU A 210 -9.73 -10.35 13.29
CA LEU A 210 -9.82 -8.91 13.51
C LEU A 210 -11.24 -8.46 13.92
N ILE A 211 -12.30 -9.14 13.46
CA ILE A 211 -13.69 -8.76 13.76
C ILE A 211 -13.92 -8.68 15.27
N ARG A 212 -13.57 -9.75 16.00
CA ARG A 212 -13.74 -9.80 17.45
C ARG A 212 -12.89 -8.74 18.15
N ARG A 213 -11.67 -8.57 17.66
CA ARG A 213 -10.74 -7.59 18.22
C ARG A 213 -11.24 -6.16 18.02
N LEU A 214 -11.76 -5.82 16.86
CA LEU A 214 -12.38 -4.52 16.56
C LEU A 214 -13.51 -4.20 17.56
N PHE A 215 -14.45 -5.13 17.76
CA PHE A 215 -15.54 -4.93 18.71
C PHE A 215 -15.03 -4.74 20.14
N SER A 216 -14.12 -5.60 20.61
CA SER A 216 -13.60 -5.52 21.96
C SER A 216 -12.84 -4.23 22.24
N VAL A 217 -11.96 -3.82 21.33
CA VAL A 217 -11.15 -2.60 21.52
C VAL A 217 -12.01 -1.36 21.35
N TRP A 218 -12.98 -1.36 20.42
CA TRP A 218 -13.91 -0.25 20.26
C TRP A 218 -14.76 -0.02 21.51
N GLU A 219 -15.29 -1.10 22.08
CA GLU A 219 -16.08 -1.02 23.32
C GLU A 219 -15.24 -0.48 24.48
N GLN A 220 -14.00 -0.95 24.59
CA GLN A 220 -13.07 -0.53 25.65
C GLN A 220 -12.66 0.94 25.52
N GLU A 221 -12.26 1.38 24.34
CA GLU A 221 -11.66 2.70 24.12
C GLU A 221 -12.71 3.78 23.83
N VAL A 222 -13.73 3.45 23.05
CA VAL A 222 -14.74 4.42 22.57
C VAL A 222 -16.06 4.25 23.30
N GLY A 223 -16.57 3.02 23.43
CA GLY A 223 -17.78 2.71 24.19
C GLY A 223 -19.07 3.19 23.54
N LEU A 224 -19.09 3.46 22.24
CA LEU A 224 -20.22 3.95 21.46
C LEU A 224 -20.68 2.89 20.45
N LYS A 225 -21.94 2.93 20.04
CA LYS A 225 -22.48 1.99 19.06
C LYS A 225 -21.82 2.18 17.70
N MET A 226 -21.31 1.11 17.11
CA MET A 226 -20.81 1.08 15.75
C MET A 226 -21.46 -0.04 14.91
N GLU A 227 -21.32 0.07 13.60
CA GLU A 227 -21.70 -0.96 12.64
C GLU A 227 -20.44 -1.44 11.90
N LEU A 228 -20.24 -2.75 11.83
CA LEU A 228 -19.15 -3.35 11.06
C LEU A 228 -19.75 -4.08 9.85
N LYS A 229 -19.14 -3.86 8.66
CA LYS A 229 -19.48 -4.54 7.40
C LYS A 229 -18.24 -5.22 6.83
N ASN A 230 -18.49 -6.31 6.13
CA ASN A 230 -17.46 -7.07 5.41
C ASN A 230 -17.61 -6.79 3.91
#